data_78a967925221ee868a06c7b3dc9c54a1
#
_entry.id   78a967925221ee868a06c7b3dc9c54a1
#
_cell.length_a   1.000
_cell.length_b   1.000
_cell.length_c   1.000
_cell.angle_alpha   90.00
_cell.angle_beta   90.00
_cell.angle_gamma   90.00
#
_symmetry.space_group_name_H-M   'P 1'
#
loop_
_entity.id
_entity.type
_entity.pdbx_description
1 polymer ?
#
loop_
_entity_poly.entity_id
_entity_poly.type
_entity_poly.pdbx_seq_one_letter_code
_entity_poly.pdbx_strand_id
1 'polypeptide(L)'
;LLQIDIDDSYIRKQTLVNAERFITPELKEIEDKILNAEDKIKAMEYEFFKNICRQVYQNIDRIQIVASKIAQLDLYISNAIIANKYNYVRPNINQNGILAIEGGRHPVIEQIIGEENFINNDTDIGYDNMINIITGPNMSGKSTYMRQVALITLMAHIGSFVPATYANIPIVDRIFTRVGAS
;
A
#
# COMPACT_ATOMS: atom_id res chain seq x y z
N LEU A 1 -38.57 -15.98 68.72
CA LEU A 1 -38.57 -16.05 67.31
C LEU A 1 -39.96 -16.27 66.79
N LEU A 2 -40.60 -15.23 66.19
CA LEU A 2 -41.83 -15.33 65.48
C LEU A 2 -41.67 -16.32 64.33
N GLN A 3 -42.29 -17.47 64.38
CA GLN A 3 -42.45 -18.35 63.24
C GLN A 3 -43.42 -17.63 62.26
N ILE A 4 -42.82 -16.98 61.26
CA ILE A 4 -43.60 -16.46 60.11
C ILE A 4 -43.80 -17.67 59.21
N ASP A 5 -45.07 -18.04 59.02
CA ASP A 5 -45.49 -19.07 58.06
C ASP A 5 -45.17 -18.50 56.66
N ILE A 6 -44.10 -18.98 56.06
CA ILE A 6 -43.66 -18.54 54.78
C ILE A 6 -44.22 -19.56 53.77
N ASP A 7 -44.86 -19.07 52.69
CA ASP A 7 -45.40 -19.86 51.60
C ASP A 7 -44.33 -20.74 51.00
N ASP A 8 -44.64 -21.99 50.73
CA ASP A 8 -43.71 -23.00 50.12
C ASP A 8 -43.07 -22.57 48.77
N SER A 9 -43.57 -21.50 48.18
CA SER A 9 -42.98 -20.89 46.98
C SER A 9 -41.65 -20.14 47.21
N TYR A 10 -41.31 -19.86 48.48
CA TYR A 10 -40.09 -19.15 48.84
C TYR A 10 -38.93 -20.10 49.17
N ILE A 11 -37.86 -20.02 48.40
CA ILE A 11 -36.64 -20.80 48.62
C ILE A 11 -35.68 -19.98 49.47
N ARG A 12 -35.22 -20.52 50.59
CA ARG A 12 -34.25 -19.88 51.48
C ARG A 12 -32.87 -19.80 50.82
N LYS A 13 -32.32 -18.58 50.66
CA LYS A 13 -31.02 -18.33 50.02
C LYS A 13 -29.90 -18.07 51.02
N GLN A 14 -30.16 -17.36 52.11
CA GLN A 14 -29.14 -17.00 53.11
C GLN A 14 -29.75 -16.59 54.45
N THR A 15 -29.09 -17.00 55.55
CA THR A 15 -29.39 -16.53 56.90
C THR A 15 -28.43 -15.41 57.29
N LEU A 16 -28.96 -14.27 57.71
CA LEU A 16 -28.22 -13.14 58.26
C LEU A 16 -28.47 -13.06 59.76
N VAL A 17 -27.67 -12.24 60.47
CA VAL A 17 -27.74 -12.14 61.95
C VAL A 17 -29.14 -11.75 62.45
N ASN A 18 -29.88 -10.90 61.73
CA ASN A 18 -31.20 -10.41 62.10
C ASN A 18 -32.24 -10.55 60.98
N ALA A 19 -31.99 -11.31 59.90
CA ALA A 19 -32.86 -11.46 58.74
C ALA A 19 -32.61 -12.78 58.02
N GLU A 20 -33.58 -13.23 57.25
CA GLU A 20 -33.44 -14.33 56.31
C GLU A 20 -33.75 -13.83 54.90
N ARG A 21 -32.96 -14.28 53.90
CA ARG A 21 -33.17 -13.98 52.49
C ARG A 21 -33.85 -15.16 51.82
N PHE A 22 -34.93 -14.87 51.13
CA PHE A 22 -35.68 -15.82 50.33
C PHE A 22 -35.68 -15.38 48.88
N ILE A 23 -35.82 -16.31 47.96
CA ILE A 23 -35.98 -16.08 46.53
C ILE A 23 -37.18 -16.90 46.02
N THR A 24 -37.92 -16.38 45.07
CA THR A 24 -38.93 -17.17 44.35
C THR A 24 -38.31 -17.83 43.12
N PRO A 25 -38.89 -18.91 42.59
CA PRO A 25 -38.44 -19.53 41.36
C PRO A 25 -38.38 -18.53 40.17
N GLU A 26 -39.39 -17.66 40.04
CA GLU A 26 -39.43 -16.64 38.98
C GLU A 26 -38.29 -15.61 39.15
N LEU A 27 -38.03 -15.17 40.39
CA LEU A 27 -36.96 -14.22 40.65
C LEU A 27 -35.58 -14.84 40.35
N LYS A 28 -35.41 -16.14 40.63
CA LYS A 28 -34.18 -16.87 40.29
C LYS A 28 -33.98 -16.96 38.77
N GLU A 29 -35.02 -17.23 37.99
CA GLU A 29 -34.93 -17.23 36.55
C GLU A 29 -34.54 -15.86 35.98
N ILE A 30 -35.06 -14.77 36.54
CA ILE A 30 -34.72 -13.40 36.14
C ILE A 30 -33.28 -13.08 36.54
N GLU A 31 -32.86 -13.44 37.75
CA GLU A 31 -31.47 -13.28 38.22
C GLU A 31 -30.48 -13.99 37.26
N ASP A 32 -30.77 -15.26 36.92
CA ASP A 32 -29.94 -16.05 36.00
C ASP A 32 -29.92 -15.45 34.59
N LYS A 33 -31.04 -14.92 34.09
CA LYS A 33 -31.11 -14.24 32.81
C LYS A 33 -30.25 -12.98 32.80
N ILE A 34 -30.30 -12.17 33.84
CA ILE A 34 -29.54 -10.92 33.95
C ILE A 34 -28.05 -11.22 34.11
N LEU A 35 -27.67 -12.09 35.03
CA LEU A 35 -26.28 -12.43 35.31
C LEU A 35 -25.56 -13.07 34.11
N ASN A 36 -26.29 -13.87 33.32
CA ASN A 36 -25.71 -14.52 32.13
C ASN A 36 -25.93 -13.74 30.82
N ALA A 37 -26.61 -12.56 30.88
CA ALA A 37 -26.92 -11.81 29.65
C ALA A 37 -25.67 -11.34 28.90
N GLU A 38 -24.67 -10.81 29.60
CA GLU A 38 -23.41 -10.36 28.99
C GLU A 38 -22.66 -11.49 28.32
N ASP A 39 -22.54 -12.65 28.96
CA ASP A 39 -21.82 -13.77 28.38
C ASP A 39 -22.54 -14.34 27.15
N LYS A 40 -23.88 -14.37 27.19
CA LYS A 40 -24.69 -14.74 26.01
C LYS A 40 -24.52 -13.76 24.86
N ILE A 41 -24.53 -12.45 25.16
CA ILE A 41 -24.29 -11.42 24.12
C ILE A 41 -22.94 -11.61 23.50
N LYS A 42 -21.86 -11.74 24.30
CA LYS A 42 -20.50 -11.97 23.79
C LYS A 42 -20.39 -13.24 22.94
N ALA A 43 -21.04 -14.31 23.37
CA ALA A 43 -21.06 -15.56 22.61
C ALA A 43 -21.79 -15.40 21.26
N MET A 44 -22.92 -14.70 21.24
CA MET A 44 -23.66 -14.42 20.00
C MET A 44 -22.87 -13.50 19.07
N GLU A 45 -22.29 -12.42 19.58
CA GLU A 45 -21.43 -11.51 18.79
C GLU A 45 -20.27 -12.26 18.15
N TYR A 46 -19.61 -13.15 18.90
CA TYR A 46 -18.53 -13.98 18.38
C TYR A 46 -18.97 -14.92 17.26
N GLU A 47 -20.14 -15.56 17.41
CA GLU A 47 -20.68 -16.42 16.34
C GLU A 47 -21.09 -15.62 15.11
N PHE A 48 -21.67 -14.42 15.26
CA PHE A 48 -21.92 -13.51 14.14
C PHE A 48 -20.64 -13.11 13.43
N PHE A 49 -19.61 -12.72 14.18
CA PHE A 49 -18.31 -12.38 13.62
C PHE A 49 -17.70 -13.55 12.83
N LYS A 50 -17.73 -14.76 13.39
CA LYS A 50 -17.25 -15.97 12.69
C LYS A 50 -18.02 -16.23 11.40
N ASN A 51 -19.33 -16.01 11.40
CA ASN A 51 -20.14 -16.19 10.20
C ASN A 51 -19.76 -15.17 9.11
N ILE A 52 -19.54 -13.90 9.47
CA ILE A 52 -19.06 -12.88 8.52
C ILE A 52 -17.67 -13.26 7.98
N CYS A 53 -16.74 -13.65 8.84
CA CYS A 53 -15.42 -14.11 8.42
C CYS A 53 -15.52 -15.29 7.43
N ARG A 54 -16.41 -16.25 7.69
CA ARG A 54 -16.62 -17.39 6.79
C ARG A 54 -17.16 -16.98 5.44
N GLN A 55 -18.10 -16.04 5.38
CA GLN A 55 -18.63 -15.50 4.12
C GLN A 55 -17.56 -14.76 3.32
N VAL A 56 -16.71 -13.96 3.99
CA VAL A 56 -15.56 -13.31 3.35
C VAL A 56 -14.58 -14.34 2.83
N TYR A 57 -14.24 -15.34 3.64
CA TYR A 57 -13.30 -16.39 3.26
C TYR A 57 -13.75 -17.19 2.03
N GLN A 58 -15.04 -17.49 1.92
CA GLN A 58 -15.61 -18.18 0.75
C GLN A 58 -15.45 -17.38 -0.56
N ASN A 59 -15.24 -16.07 -0.48
CA ASN A 59 -15.07 -15.18 -1.61
C ASN A 59 -13.65 -14.60 -1.73
N ILE A 60 -12.69 -15.11 -0.92
CA ILE A 60 -11.38 -14.47 -0.78
C ILE A 60 -10.61 -14.40 -2.11
N ASP A 61 -10.61 -15.46 -2.89
CA ASP A 61 -9.92 -15.51 -4.18
C ASP A 61 -10.47 -14.45 -5.14
N ARG A 62 -11.80 -14.32 -5.20
CA ARG A 62 -12.46 -13.31 -6.02
C ARG A 62 -12.12 -11.89 -5.56
N ILE A 63 -12.12 -11.65 -4.26
CA ILE A 63 -11.76 -10.35 -3.67
C ILE A 63 -10.31 -10.02 -4.01
N GLN A 64 -9.38 -10.96 -3.87
CA GLN A 64 -7.96 -10.75 -4.18
C GLN A 64 -7.72 -10.49 -5.66
N ILE A 65 -8.40 -11.20 -6.56
CA ILE A 65 -8.31 -10.95 -8.00
C ILE A 65 -8.79 -9.53 -8.32
N VAL A 66 -9.94 -9.12 -7.78
CA VAL A 66 -10.48 -7.77 -8.02
C VAL A 66 -9.53 -6.70 -7.46
N ALA A 67 -9.04 -6.87 -6.24
CA ALA A 67 -8.08 -5.95 -5.62
C ALA A 67 -6.80 -5.81 -6.45
N SER A 68 -6.25 -6.92 -6.97
CA SER A 68 -5.10 -6.90 -7.87
C SER A 68 -5.36 -6.15 -9.17
N LYS A 69 -6.55 -6.33 -9.76
CA LYS A 69 -6.92 -5.61 -10.99
C LYS A 69 -7.13 -4.12 -10.76
N ILE A 70 -7.71 -3.73 -9.63
CA ILE A 70 -7.85 -2.33 -9.24
C ILE A 70 -6.47 -1.70 -9.03
N ALA A 71 -5.55 -2.39 -8.34
CA ALA A 71 -4.19 -1.88 -8.13
C ALA A 71 -3.41 -1.70 -9.45
N GLN A 72 -3.57 -2.63 -10.41
CA GLN A 72 -2.99 -2.48 -11.75
C GLN A 72 -3.57 -1.27 -12.49
N LEU A 73 -4.89 -1.08 -12.43
CA LEU A 73 -5.55 0.05 -13.08
C LEU A 73 -5.11 1.38 -12.46
N ASP A 74 -5.02 1.47 -11.15
CA ASP A 74 -4.54 2.65 -10.44
C ASP A 74 -3.12 3.03 -10.83
N LEU A 75 -2.21 2.03 -10.93
CA LEU A 75 -0.86 2.22 -11.43
C LEU A 75 -0.84 2.78 -12.87
N TYR A 76 -1.64 2.22 -13.77
CA TYR A 76 -1.69 2.69 -15.16
C TYR A 76 -2.27 4.10 -15.27
N ILE A 77 -3.30 4.42 -14.51
CA ILE A 77 -3.89 5.77 -14.46
C ILE A 77 -2.87 6.78 -13.94
N SER A 78 -2.19 6.46 -12.84
CA SER A 78 -1.15 7.33 -12.26
C SER A 78 -0.02 7.60 -13.25
N ASN A 79 0.50 6.56 -13.92
CA ASN A 79 1.53 6.71 -14.94
C ASN A 79 1.04 7.54 -16.14
N ALA A 80 -0.19 7.34 -16.59
CA ALA A 80 -0.76 8.07 -17.72
C ALA A 80 -0.94 9.55 -17.39
N ILE A 81 -1.42 9.88 -16.18
CA ILE A 81 -1.57 11.27 -15.72
C ILE A 81 -0.22 11.98 -15.70
N ILE A 82 0.82 11.33 -15.13
CA ILE A 82 2.17 11.88 -15.07
C ILE A 82 2.75 12.06 -16.47
N ALA A 83 2.64 11.05 -17.33
CA ALA A 83 3.12 11.12 -18.71
C ALA A 83 2.50 12.27 -19.50
N ASN A 84 1.19 12.44 -19.38
CA ASN A 84 0.49 13.54 -20.06
C ASN A 84 0.83 14.90 -19.46
N LYS A 85 0.95 15.01 -18.14
CA LYS A 85 1.23 16.27 -17.44
C LYS A 85 2.63 16.80 -17.74
N TYR A 86 3.62 15.92 -17.88
CA TYR A 86 5.03 16.29 -18.01
C TYR A 86 5.61 15.96 -19.39
N ASN A 87 4.78 15.70 -20.38
CA ASN A 87 5.19 15.40 -21.75
C ASN A 87 6.20 14.23 -21.84
N TYR A 88 5.96 13.16 -21.08
CA TYR A 88 6.80 11.97 -21.13
C TYR A 88 6.45 11.10 -22.33
N VAL A 89 7.44 10.48 -22.93
CA VAL A 89 7.28 9.62 -24.11
C VAL A 89 7.37 8.14 -23.75
N ARG A 90 6.73 7.31 -24.55
CA ARG A 90 6.84 5.86 -24.43
C ARG A 90 8.23 5.40 -24.88
N PRO A 91 9.05 4.76 -24.02
CA PRO A 91 10.34 4.25 -24.43
C PRO A 91 10.17 2.99 -25.30
N ASN A 92 11.07 2.81 -26.26
CA ASN A 92 11.29 1.54 -26.93
C ASN A 92 12.23 0.69 -26.07
N ILE A 93 11.88 -0.58 -25.89
CA ILE A 93 12.72 -1.54 -25.15
C ILE A 93 13.40 -2.46 -26.15
N ASN A 94 14.71 -2.62 -26.03
CA ASN A 94 15.51 -3.44 -26.94
C ASN A 94 16.37 -4.48 -26.21
N GLN A 95 16.86 -5.47 -26.97
CA GLN A 95 17.76 -6.53 -26.49
C GLN A 95 19.16 -6.42 -27.13
N ASN A 96 19.38 -5.41 -27.95
CA ASN A 96 20.65 -5.22 -28.68
C ASN A 96 21.68 -4.36 -27.94
N GLY A 97 21.45 -4.05 -26.65
CA GLY A 97 22.41 -3.34 -25.81
C GLY A 97 22.60 -1.85 -26.13
N ILE A 98 21.74 -1.26 -26.99
CA ILE A 98 21.87 0.15 -27.37
C ILE A 98 20.97 0.99 -26.45
N LEU A 99 21.57 1.96 -25.76
CA LEU A 99 20.88 2.97 -24.97
C LEU A 99 20.98 4.31 -25.72
N ALA A 100 19.87 4.78 -26.26
CA ALA A 100 19.75 6.06 -26.93
C ALA A 100 18.62 6.87 -26.31
N ILE A 101 18.95 8.07 -25.83
CA ILE A 101 17.99 9.03 -25.23
C ILE A 101 18.22 10.35 -25.95
N GLU A 102 17.18 10.90 -26.54
CA GLU A 102 17.20 12.22 -27.14
C GLU A 102 16.38 13.19 -26.32
N GLY A 103 16.87 14.39 -26.08
CA GLY A 103 16.19 15.39 -25.28
C GLY A 103 15.83 14.93 -23.86
N GLY A 104 16.71 14.10 -23.27
CA GLY A 104 16.49 13.59 -21.91
C GLY A 104 16.45 14.68 -20.86
N ARG A 105 15.55 14.54 -19.87
CA ARG A 105 15.36 15.47 -18.77
C ARG A 105 15.44 14.73 -17.45
N HIS A 106 15.82 15.44 -16.38
CA HIS A 106 15.85 14.84 -15.04
C HIS A 106 14.46 14.96 -14.38
N PRO A 107 13.73 13.85 -14.12
CA PRO A 107 12.32 13.88 -13.74
C PRO A 107 11.99 14.67 -12.47
N VAL A 108 12.95 14.82 -11.58
CA VAL A 108 12.76 15.59 -10.32
C VAL A 108 13.20 17.05 -10.51
N ILE A 109 14.34 17.28 -11.16
CA ILE A 109 14.89 18.64 -11.27
C ILE A 109 14.04 19.48 -12.21
N GLU A 110 13.58 18.94 -13.34
CA GLU A 110 12.70 19.66 -14.26
C GLU A 110 11.42 20.16 -13.58
N GLN A 111 10.89 19.41 -12.59
CA GLN A 111 9.69 19.84 -11.85
C GLN A 111 9.98 20.96 -10.84
N ILE A 112 11.23 21.08 -10.38
CA ILE A 112 11.64 22.13 -9.42
C ILE A 112 11.91 23.45 -10.13
N ILE A 113 12.60 23.39 -11.28
CA ILE A 113 13.06 24.60 -11.99
C ILE A 113 12.14 25.01 -13.15
N GLY A 114 11.17 24.16 -13.54
CA GLY A 114 10.35 24.30 -14.74
C GLY A 114 10.99 23.62 -15.97
N GLU A 115 10.15 22.97 -16.80
CA GLU A 115 10.60 22.27 -18.01
C GLU A 115 11.34 23.24 -18.97
N GLU A 116 10.88 24.46 -19.08
CA GLU A 116 11.44 25.51 -19.93
C GLU A 116 12.85 25.96 -19.50
N ASN A 117 13.21 25.74 -18.23
CA ASN A 117 14.53 26.12 -17.69
C ASN A 117 15.51 24.94 -17.63
N PHE A 118 15.03 23.73 -17.94
CA PHE A 118 15.89 22.54 -17.94
C PHE A 118 16.58 22.36 -19.30
N ILE A 119 17.90 22.27 -19.29
CA ILE A 119 18.68 21.97 -20.51
C ILE A 119 18.64 20.47 -20.75
N ASN A 120 18.01 20.06 -21.84
CA ASN A 120 17.90 18.68 -22.26
C ASN A 120 19.28 18.10 -22.65
N ASN A 121 19.47 16.82 -22.45
CA ASN A 121 20.73 16.14 -22.77
C ASN A 121 20.48 14.85 -23.55
N ASP A 122 21.28 14.62 -24.58
CA ASP A 122 21.27 13.38 -25.31
C ASP A 122 22.25 12.38 -24.71
N THR A 123 21.95 11.11 -24.86
CA THR A 123 22.79 10.01 -24.42
C THR A 123 22.77 8.93 -25.48
N ASP A 124 23.99 8.50 -25.92
CA ASP A 124 24.16 7.38 -26.82
C ASP A 124 25.25 6.46 -26.28
N ILE A 125 24.90 5.21 -25.98
CA ILE A 125 25.78 4.15 -25.49
C ILE A 125 25.45 2.87 -26.25
N GLY A 126 26.45 2.30 -26.92
CA GLY A 126 26.29 1.11 -27.74
C GLY A 126 27.60 0.34 -27.87
N TYR A 127 27.63 -0.61 -28.78
CA TYR A 127 28.81 -1.47 -28.98
C TYR A 127 30.09 -0.70 -29.37
N ASP A 128 29.95 0.39 -30.12
CA ASP A 128 31.06 1.19 -30.59
C ASP A 128 31.51 2.24 -29.56
N ASN A 129 30.66 2.59 -28.59
CA ASN A 129 30.91 3.58 -27.55
C ASN A 129 30.37 3.14 -26.20
N MET A 130 30.88 2.05 -25.65
CA MET A 130 30.44 1.49 -24.37
C MET A 130 30.75 2.39 -23.17
N ILE A 131 31.65 3.36 -23.31
CA ILE A 131 32.12 4.21 -22.21
C ILE A 131 32.05 5.67 -22.64
N ASN A 132 31.31 6.47 -21.91
CA ASN A 132 31.27 7.91 -22.08
C ASN A 132 32.01 8.60 -20.92
N ILE A 133 33.01 9.45 -21.28
CA ILE A 133 33.75 10.24 -20.30
C ILE A 133 33.12 11.64 -20.23
N ILE A 134 32.57 11.99 -19.07
CA ILE A 134 31.88 13.26 -18.83
C ILE A 134 32.82 14.17 -18.06
N THR A 135 33.25 15.28 -18.68
CA THR A 135 34.13 16.29 -18.06
C THR A 135 33.41 17.62 -17.90
N GLY A 136 33.89 18.46 -17.01
CA GLY A 136 33.39 19.81 -16.81
C GLY A 136 33.66 20.33 -15.37
N PRO A 137 33.45 21.61 -15.12
CA PRO A 137 33.68 22.21 -13.82
C PRO A 137 32.73 21.66 -12.75
N ASN A 138 32.99 21.95 -11.47
CA ASN A 138 32.06 21.61 -10.40
C ASN A 138 30.76 22.41 -10.58
N MET A 139 29.63 21.81 -10.18
CA MET A 139 28.26 22.37 -10.33
C MET A 139 27.80 22.51 -11.79
N SER A 140 28.49 21.93 -12.79
CA SER A 140 28.06 21.98 -14.20
C SER A 140 26.96 20.97 -14.59
N GLY A 141 26.40 20.24 -13.64
CA GLY A 141 25.33 19.27 -13.91
C GLY A 141 25.79 17.85 -14.23
N LYS A 142 27.09 17.50 -14.17
CA LYS A 142 27.60 16.14 -14.42
C LYS A 142 26.87 15.05 -13.64
N SER A 143 26.71 15.25 -12.35
CA SER A 143 26.02 14.30 -11.47
C SER A 143 24.52 14.23 -11.75
N THR A 144 23.93 15.34 -12.17
CA THR A 144 22.52 15.42 -12.60
C THR A 144 22.31 14.60 -13.84
N TYR A 145 23.20 14.74 -14.84
CA TYR A 145 23.14 13.98 -16.08
C TYR A 145 23.27 12.46 -15.83
N MET A 146 24.23 12.01 -15.02
CA MET A 146 24.37 10.58 -14.70
C MET A 146 23.12 10.02 -14.00
N ARG A 147 22.54 10.78 -13.06
CA ARG A 147 21.30 10.38 -12.40
C ARG A 147 20.11 10.38 -13.35
N GLN A 148 20.01 11.34 -14.25
CA GLN A 148 18.99 11.40 -15.29
C GLN A 148 18.97 10.13 -16.13
N VAL A 149 20.11 9.70 -16.67
CA VAL A 149 20.22 8.48 -17.48
C VAL A 149 19.79 7.25 -16.68
N ALA A 150 20.25 7.14 -15.42
CA ALA A 150 19.86 6.03 -14.54
C ALA A 150 18.38 6.02 -14.24
N LEU A 151 17.77 7.18 -13.97
CA LEU A 151 16.34 7.29 -13.66
C LEU A 151 15.47 7.01 -14.89
N ILE A 152 15.84 7.52 -16.07
CA ILE A 152 15.13 7.21 -17.32
C ILE A 152 15.16 5.71 -17.60
N THR A 153 16.32 5.07 -17.43
CA THR A 153 16.46 3.63 -17.58
C THR A 153 15.58 2.86 -16.58
N LEU A 154 15.59 3.25 -15.31
CA LEU A 154 14.76 2.65 -14.28
C LEU A 154 13.26 2.81 -14.58
N MET A 155 12.85 4.02 -14.97
CA MET A 155 11.45 4.31 -15.32
C MET A 155 10.96 3.44 -16.47
N ALA A 156 11.81 3.27 -17.51
CA ALA A 156 11.51 2.38 -18.63
C ALA A 156 11.30 0.92 -18.18
N HIS A 157 12.15 0.42 -17.27
CA HIS A 157 12.06 -0.96 -16.78
C HIS A 157 10.85 -1.23 -15.88
N ILE A 158 10.35 -0.24 -15.17
CA ILE A 158 9.11 -0.39 -14.40
C ILE A 158 7.84 -0.18 -15.23
N GLY A 159 7.98 0.05 -16.54
CA GLY A 159 6.85 0.24 -17.47
C GLY A 159 6.27 1.65 -17.48
N SER A 160 6.98 2.65 -16.96
CA SER A 160 6.59 4.05 -17.03
C SER A 160 7.04 4.70 -18.35
N PHE A 161 6.34 5.77 -18.75
CA PHE A 161 6.87 6.71 -19.76
C PHE A 161 8.02 7.51 -19.15
N VAL A 162 8.88 8.08 -20.01
CA VAL A 162 10.15 8.69 -19.62
C VAL A 162 10.27 10.14 -20.07
N PRO A 163 10.95 11.00 -19.30
CA PRO A 163 11.18 12.40 -19.62
C PRO A 163 12.25 12.56 -20.74
N ALA A 164 11.82 12.40 -21.98
CA ALA A 164 12.66 12.52 -23.16
C ALA A 164 11.80 12.87 -24.37
N THR A 165 12.42 13.25 -25.50
CA THR A 165 11.76 13.34 -26.80
C THR A 165 11.73 12.01 -27.53
N TYR A 166 12.77 11.20 -27.33
CA TYR A 166 12.88 9.82 -27.78
C TYR A 166 13.71 9.02 -26.80
N ALA A 167 13.35 7.74 -26.59
CA ALA A 167 14.13 6.83 -25.76
C ALA A 167 14.10 5.41 -26.32
N ASN A 168 15.26 4.83 -26.50
CA ASN A 168 15.47 3.41 -26.82
C ASN A 168 16.38 2.81 -25.76
N ILE A 169 15.81 1.98 -24.90
CA ILE A 169 16.44 1.53 -23.65
C ILE A 169 16.69 0.03 -23.73
N PRO A 170 17.91 -0.44 -23.51
CA PRO A 170 18.22 -1.86 -23.48
C PRO A 170 17.72 -2.51 -22.20
N ILE A 171 17.42 -3.80 -22.25
CA ILE A 171 17.20 -4.59 -21.04
C ILE A 171 18.53 -4.72 -20.31
N VAL A 172 18.57 -4.24 -19.06
CA VAL A 172 19.75 -4.29 -18.20
C VAL A 172 19.46 -5.05 -16.91
N ASP A 173 20.43 -5.83 -16.45
CA ASP A 173 20.30 -6.61 -15.21
C ASP A 173 20.44 -5.73 -13.96
N ARG A 174 21.22 -4.65 -14.06
CA ARG A 174 21.58 -3.81 -12.90
C ARG A 174 21.88 -2.38 -13.33
N ILE A 175 21.55 -1.45 -12.46
CA ILE A 175 21.91 -0.03 -12.57
C ILE A 175 22.76 0.33 -11.35
N PHE A 176 24.00 0.77 -11.56
CA PHE A 176 24.87 1.24 -10.49
C PHE A 176 25.15 2.72 -10.66
N THR A 177 24.96 3.50 -9.62
CA THR A 177 25.36 4.91 -9.60
C THR A 177 26.22 5.17 -8.37
N ARG A 178 27.36 5.86 -8.59
CA ARG A 178 28.17 6.43 -7.52
C ARG A 178 28.20 7.94 -7.68
N VAL A 179 27.33 8.63 -6.96
CA VAL A 179 27.22 10.09 -7.02
C VAL A 179 27.51 10.65 -5.65
N GLY A 180 28.62 11.40 -5.57
CA GLY A 180 29.02 12.11 -4.37
C GLY A 180 29.88 11.26 -3.43
N ALA A 181 31.18 11.42 -3.57
CA ALA A 181 32.13 11.42 -2.49
C ALA A 181 32.94 12.72 -2.69
N SER A 182 32.51 13.76 -2.03
CA SER A 182 33.34 14.91 -1.72
C SER A 182 33.79 14.76 -0.29
#